data_69d8059d106ec7dadec8749b3bf32360
#
_entry.id   69d8059d106ec7dadec8749b3bf32360
#
_cell.length_a   1.000
_cell.length_b   1.000
_cell.length_c   1.000
_cell.angle_alpha   90.00
_cell.angle_beta   90.00
_cell.angle_gamma   90.00
#
_symmetry.space_group_name_H-M   'P 1'
#
loop_
_entity.id
_entity.type
_entity.pdbx_description
1 polymer ?
#
loop_
_entity_poly.entity_id
_entity_poly.type
_entity_poly.pdbx_seq_one_letter_code
_entity_poly.pdbx_strand_id
1 'polypeptide(L)'
;MLKHISYFLILFLCGSGIRAQKIDSIHLTSIPYGLFWENSPKSFSIHGNQLLIVAGKQTDMFRDPNVAYNTDNAPKLLFEADDNFVLTASIEHAFTNKWDGGAIVIKQDSLNWIKFCFEKDYTGARRVVSVVTKGISDDCNSIEMKSNIVFYKVAKADNVITLYCSTDGIKWYLIRHLQFDLHKGFKVGFLAQSPTGEYNEVKFSNISYQIKKIKDPYLGE
;
A
#
# COMPACT_ATOMS: atom_id res chain seq x y z
N MET A 1 -52.61 36.08 52.28
CA MET A 1 -52.48 36.24 50.80
C MET A 1 -51.02 35.99 50.42
N LEU A 2 -50.66 34.74 50.07
CA LEU A 2 -49.32 34.41 49.56
C LEU A 2 -49.35 34.43 48.03
N LYS A 3 -48.47 35.23 47.43
CA LYS A 3 -48.28 35.27 46.00
C LYS A 3 -47.22 34.25 45.61
N HIS A 4 -47.58 33.26 44.78
CA HIS A 4 -46.64 32.33 44.18
C HIS A 4 -46.01 32.99 42.93
N ILE A 5 -44.70 33.12 42.92
CA ILE A 5 -43.92 33.55 41.76
C ILE A 5 -43.37 32.28 41.11
N SER A 6 -43.87 31.93 39.90
CA SER A 6 -43.32 30.85 39.08
C SER A 6 -42.16 31.35 38.25
N TYR A 7 -40.97 30.78 38.47
CA TYR A 7 -39.83 31.01 37.58
C TYR A 7 -39.86 29.99 36.43
N PHE A 8 -39.97 30.51 35.22
CA PHE A 8 -39.80 29.71 33.99
C PHE A 8 -38.32 29.64 33.66
N LEU A 9 -37.73 28.43 33.79
CA LEU A 9 -36.34 28.19 33.40
C LEU A 9 -36.33 27.83 31.91
N ILE A 10 -35.83 28.73 31.07
CA ILE A 10 -35.61 28.51 29.64
C ILE A 10 -34.24 27.81 29.48
N LEU A 11 -34.25 26.52 29.18
CA LEU A 11 -33.03 25.77 28.79
C LEU A 11 -32.69 26.11 27.33
N PHE A 12 -31.63 26.87 27.12
CA PHE A 12 -31.00 27.03 25.80
C PHE A 12 -30.19 25.76 25.50
N LEU A 13 -30.71 24.89 24.65
CA LEU A 13 -29.95 23.79 24.03
C LEU A 13 -29.04 24.37 22.94
N CYS A 14 -27.78 24.67 23.27
CA CYS A 14 -26.74 24.89 22.28
C CYS A 14 -26.44 23.55 21.54
N GLY A 15 -27.08 23.34 20.42
CA GLY A 15 -26.72 22.26 19.49
C GLY A 15 -25.38 22.56 18.82
N SER A 16 -24.28 22.08 19.38
CA SER A 16 -22.98 22.02 18.70
C SER A 16 -23.06 21.01 17.57
N GLY A 17 -23.38 21.51 16.37
CA GLY A 17 -23.29 20.73 15.16
C GLY A 17 -21.82 20.30 14.94
N ILE A 18 -21.52 19.04 15.18
CA ILE A 18 -20.27 18.42 14.76
C ILE A 18 -20.28 18.46 13.23
N ARG A 19 -19.62 19.46 12.64
CA ARG A 19 -19.28 19.42 11.21
C ARG A 19 -18.29 18.29 11.03
N ALA A 20 -18.72 17.20 10.40
CA ALA A 20 -17.80 16.20 9.89
C ALA A 20 -16.80 16.92 8.99
N GLN A 21 -15.53 16.94 9.41
CA GLN A 21 -14.44 17.49 8.61
C GLN A 21 -14.35 16.60 7.38
N LYS A 22 -14.64 17.17 6.20
CA LYS A 22 -14.49 16.50 4.91
C LYS A 22 -13.00 16.16 4.81
N ILE A 23 -12.64 14.91 4.99
CA ILE A 23 -11.27 14.44 4.76
C ILE A 23 -11.05 14.62 3.26
N ASP A 24 -10.26 15.61 2.88
CA ASP A 24 -9.87 15.79 1.49
C ASP A 24 -9.13 14.53 1.05
N SER A 25 -9.71 13.80 0.11
CA SER A 25 -9.11 12.58 -0.43
C SER A 25 -7.80 12.95 -1.14
N ILE A 26 -6.77 12.17 -0.87
CA ILE A 26 -5.47 12.29 -1.54
C ILE A 26 -5.62 11.82 -2.99
N HIS A 27 -5.02 12.53 -3.95
CA HIS A 27 -5.12 12.22 -5.36
C HIS A 27 -3.75 12.06 -6.02
N LEU A 28 -3.63 11.03 -6.85
CA LEU A 28 -2.56 10.83 -7.82
C LEU A 28 -3.19 10.94 -9.22
N THR A 29 -2.57 11.70 -10.13
CA THR A 29 -3.19 12.06 -11.43
C THR A 29 -3.60 10.84 -12.26
N SER A 30 -2.87 9.73 -12.15
CA SER A 30 -3.13 8.50 -12.92
C SER A 30 -4.08 7.51 -12.23
N ILE A 31 -4.52 7.80 -11.01
CA ILE A 31 -5.46 6.94 -10.26
C ILE A 31 -6.80 7.68 -10.16
N PRO A 32 -7.89 7.16 -10.75
CA PRO A 32 -9.17 7.86 -10.82
C PRO A 32 -9.93 7.91 -9.48
N TYR A 33 -9.37 7.34 -8.42
CA TYR A 33 -9.97 7.21 -7.09
C TYR A 33 -9.30 8.08 -6.05
N GLY A 34 -10.03 8.48 -5.02
CA GLY A 34 -9.48 9.09 -3.82
C GLY A 34 -8.67 8.06 -3.03
N LEU A 35 -7.47 8.44 -2.61
CA LEU A 35 -6.61 7.60 -1.78
C LEU A 35 -6.73 7.99 -0.31
N PHE A 36 -6.44 7.04 0.57
CA PHE A 36 -6.46 7.23 2.01
C PHE A 36 -5.30 6.48 2.68
N TRP A 37 -4.86 7.01 3.82
CA TRP A 37 -3.83 6.34 4.61
C TRP A 37 -4.42 5.25 5.50
N GLU A 38 -3.82 4.06 5.40
CA GLU A 38 -3.84 3.07 6.46
C GLU A 38 -2.46 3.12 7.12
N ASN A 39 -2.43 3.49 8.39
CA ASN A 39 -1.25 3.92 9.14
C ASN A 39 -0.59 5.17 8.53
N SER A 40 -0.45 6.21 9.34
CA SER A 40 0.13 7.47 8.89
C SER A 40 1.64 7.36 8.67
N PRO A 41 2.18 7.93 7.59
CA PRO A 41 3.62 8.04 7.40
C PRO A 41 4.21 9.10 8.34
N LYS A 42 5.54 9.08 8.52
CA LYS A 42 6.26 10.18 9.18
C LYS A 42 6.13 11.50 8.40
N SER A 43 6.19 11.41 7.07
CA SER A 43 5.86 12.47 6.12
C SER A 43 5.60 11.89 4.74
N PHE A 44 4.96 12.67 3.88
CA PHE A 44 4.78 12.33 2.47
C PHE A 44 4.72 13.58 1.61
N SER A 45 4.95 13.42 0.31
CA SER A 45 4.65 14.46 -0.69
C SER A 45 4.13 13.83 -1.99
N ILE A 46 3.32 14.59 -2.71
CA ILE A 46 2.76 14.20 -4.01
C ILE A 46 2.98 15.33 -5.00
N HIS A 47 3.54 14.98 -6.17
CA HIS A 47 3.73 15.90 -7.29
C HIS A 47 3.28 15.20 -8.59
N GLY A 48 2.05 15.44 -9.01
CA GLY A 48 1.44 14.79 -10.17
C GLY A 48 1.32 13.26 -9.94
N ASN A 49 2.09 12.47 -10.67
CA ASN A 49 2.17 11.00 -10.56
C ASN A 49 3.41 10.52 -9.79
N GLN A 50 3.99 11.36 -8.97
CA GLN A 50 5.07 10.98 -8.07
C GLN A 50 4.57 11.04 -6.62
N LEU A 51 4.89 10.01 -5.87
CA LEU A 51 4.57 9.87 -4.45
C LEU A 51 5.86 9.58 -3.70
N LEU A 52 6.15 10.37 -2.68
CA LEU A 52 7.19 10.12 -1.70
C LEU A 52 6.55 9.72 -0.38
N ILE A 53 6.96 8.61 0.22
CA ILE A 53 6.53 8.15 1.54
C ILE A 53 7.75 8.01 2.43
N VAL A 54 7.72 8.62 3.61
CA VAL A 54 8.71 8.41 4.65
C VAL A 54 8.12 7.54 5.75
N ALA A 55 8.51 6.27 5.78
CA ALA A 55 8.17 5.36 6.87
C ALA A 55 9.02 5.65 8.10
N GLY A 56 8.44 5.60 9.30
CA GLY A 56 9.16 5.70 10.56
C GLY A 56 9.79 4.37 10.97
N LYS A 57 10.51 4.39 12.08
CA LYS A 57 11.16 3.20 12.67
C LYS A 57 10.17 2.11 13.05
N GLN A 58 10.64 0.85 13.02
CA GLN A 58 9.88 -0.32 13.45
C GLN A 58 8.53 -0.49 12.71
N THR A 59 8.51 -0.07 11.43
CA THR A 59 7.33 -0.23 10.57
C THR A 59 7.51 -1.40 9.64
N ASP A 60 6.49 -2.27 9.56
CA ASP A 60 6.49 -3.45 8.71
C ASP A 60 5.05 -3.90 8.39
N MET A 61 4.93 -4.82 7.45
CA MET A 61 3.72 -5.58 7.15
C MET A 61 4.12 -7.04 6.89
N PHE A 62 4.03 -7.88 7.94
CA PHE A 62 4.45 -9.28 7.90
C PHE A 62 3.77 -10.11 8.98
N ARG A 63 3.43 -11.36 8.66
CA ARG A 63 2.89 -12.36 9.60
C ARG A 63 3.81 -13.57 9.60
N ASP A 64 4.72 -13.59 10.56
CA ASP A 64 5.82 -14.56 10.63
C ASP A 64 5.32 -16.02 10.56
N PRO A 65 5.89 -16.85 9.65
CA PRO A 65 5.56 -18.28 9.57
C PRO A 65 5.80 -19.06 10.87
N ASN A 66 6.78 -18.63 11.67
CA ASN A 66 7.04 -19.22 12.99
C ASN A 66 6.11 -18.69 14.10
N VAL A 67 5.20 -17.78 13.74
CA VAL A 67 4.24 -17.15 14.65
C VAL A 67 4.91 -16.38 15.81
N ALA A 68 6.18 -15.96 15.61
CA ALA A 68 6.93 -15.23 16.63
C ALA A 68 6.49 -13.76 16.71
N TYR A 69 6.07 -13.16 15.60
CA TYR A 69 5.57 -11.78 15.54
C TYR A 69 4.58 -11.58 14.40
N ASN A 70 3.75 -10.54 14.55
CA ASN A 70 2.85 -10.06 13.52
C ASN A 70 2.88 -8.53 13.51
N THR A 71 3.12 -7.95 12.34
CA THR A 71 3.16 -6.50 12.15
C THR A 71 2.27 -6.10 10.97
N ASP A 72 1.55 -4.97 11.11
CA ASP A 72 0.77 -4.35 10.05
C ASP A 72 0.71 -2.82 10.30
N ASN A 73 1.84 -2.25 10.74
CA ASN A 73 1.95 -0.84 11.10
C ASN A 73 2.68 0.03 10.06
N ALA A 74 3.18 -0.56 8.97
CA ALA A 74 3.76 0.20 7.88
C ALA A 74 2.73 1.17 7.26
N PRO A 75 3.10 2.42 6.94
CA PRO A 75 2.23 3.34 6.23
C PRO A 75 1.89 2.83 4.84
N LYS A 76 0.59 2.86 4.52
CA LYS A 76 0.04 2.43 3.24
C LYS A 76 -0.90 3.49 2.70
N LEU A 77 -0.65 3.99 1.50
CA LEU A 77 -1.57 4.86 0.77
C LEU A 77 -2.38 3.99 -0.19
N LEU A 78 -3.66 3.80 0.10
CA LEU A 78 -4.54 2.82 -0.53
C LEU A 78 -5.74 3.46 -1.23
N PHE A 79 -6.29 2.76 -2.21
CA PHE A 79 -7.58 3.05 -2.85
C PHE A 79 -8.36 1.75 -3.10
N GLU A 80 -9.68 1.82 -3.21
CA GLU A 80 -10.50 0.69 -3.66
C GLU A 80 -10.32 0.51 -5.16
N ALA A 81 -9.92 -0.70 -5.59
CA ALA A 81 -9.59 -1.00 -6.96
C ALA A 81 -10.72 -1.73 -7.70
N ASP A 82 -10.65 -1.71 -9.02
CA ASP A 82 -11.57 -2.45 -9.90
C ASP A 82 -11.31 -3.95 -9.87
N ASP A 83 -12.31 -4.74 -10.27
CA ASP A 83 -12.21 -6.20 -10.36
C ASP A 83 -11.11 -6.67 -11.31
N ASN A 84 -10.81 -5.87 -12.34
CA ASN A 84 -9.73 -6.15 -13.27
C ASN A 84 -8.93 -4.87 -13.51
N PHE A 85 -7.62 -4.94 -13.24
CA PHE A 85 -6.75 -3.78 -13.39
C PHE A 85 -5.32 -4.17 -13.73
N VAL A 86 -4.58 -3.19 -14.22
CA VAL A 86 -3.12 -3.19 -14.29
C VAL A 86 -2.59 -1.93 -13.61
N LEU A 87 -1.80 -2.10 -12.56
CA LEU A 87 -1.09 -1.03 -11.87
C LEU A 87 0.40 -1.16 -12.14
N THR A 88 1.05 -0.08 -12.59
CA THR A 88 2.50 0.00 -12.73
C THR A 88 3.06 1.15 -11.91
N ALA A 89 4.27 0.98 -11.39
CA ALA A 89 5.05 2.04 -10.77
C ALA A 89 6.54 1.69 -10.78
N SER A 90 7.41 2.70 -10.79
CA SER A 90 8.80 2.52 -10.38
C SER A 90 8.93 2.79 -8.89
N ILE A 91 9.78 2.01 -8.22
CA ILE A 91 10.07 2.10 -6.79
C ILE A 91 11.55 2.36 -6.62
N GLU A 92 11.90 3.40 -5.86
CA GLU A 92 13.26 3.82 -5.59
C GLU A 92 13.44 4.14 -4.12
N HIS A 93 14.52 3.63 -3.48
CA HIS A 93 14.94 4.03 -2.14
C HIS A 93 16.43 3.75 -1.90
N ALA A 94 16.96 4.17 -0.73
CA ALA A 94 18.39 4.14 -0.47
C ALA A 94 18.94 2.78 0.01
N PHE A 95 18.11 1.84 0.45
CA PHE A 95 18.53 0.53 1.01
C PHE A 95 19.47 0.66 2.20
N THR A 96 19.19 1.57 3.13
CA THR A 96 20.07 1.91 4.24
C THR A 96 20.14 0.77 5.25
N ASN A 97 19.01 0.31 5.76
CA ASN A 97 18.93 -0.72 6.79
C ASN A 97 18.31 -2.00 6.24
N LYS A 98 18.58 -3.12 6.90
CA LYS A 98 17.99 -4.41 6.57
C LYS A 98 16.46 -4.32 6.66
N TRP A 99 15.77 -4.87 5.67
CA TRP A 99 14.32 -4.86 5.49
C TRP A 99 13.71 -3.48 5.14
N ASP A 100 14.52 -2.40 5.01
CA ASP A 100 14.02 -1.18 4.38
C ASP A 100 13.45 -1.52 3.01
N GLY A 101 12.22 -1.12 2.73
CA GLY A 101 11.54 -1.51 1.50
C GLY A 101 10.42 -0.57 1.08
N GLY A 102 10.14 -0.62 -0.22
CA GLY A 102 8.97 -0.02 -0.86
C GLY A 102 8.16 -1.08 -1.59
N ALA A 103 6.84 -1.02 -1.55
CA ALA A 103 6.00 -2.08 -2.11
C ALA A 103 4.72 -1.56 -2.77
N ILE A 104 4.20 -2.37 -3.72
CA ILE A 104 2.79 -2.35 -4.09
C ILE A 104 2.08 -3.40 -3.23
N VAL A 105 0.94 -3.01 -2.65
CA VAL A 105 0.13 -3.86 -1.78
C VAL A 105 -1.25 -4.09 -2.41
N ILE A 106 -1.74 -5.33 -2.33
CA ILE A 106 -3.13 -5.70 -2.56
C ILE A 106 -3.66 -6.24 -1.25
N LYS A 107 -4.72 -5.66 -0.70
CA LYS A 107 -5.22 -5.99 0.64
C LYS A 107 -6.72 -6.18 0.66
N GLN A 108 -7.16 -7.37 1.04
CA GLN A 108 -8.55 -7.64 1.37
C GLN A 108 -8.85 -7.21 2.80
N ASP A 109 -8.05 -7.69 3.74
CA ASP A 109 -8.17 -7.45 5.18
C ASP A 109 -6.82 -7.65 5.89
N SER A 110 -6.79 -7.73 7.22
CA SER A 110 -5.58 -7.90 8.02
C SER A 110 -4.93 -9.29 7.90
N LEU A 111 -5.65 -10.27 7.38
CA LEU A 111 -5.19 -11.66 7.24
C LEU A 111 -4.94 -12.08 5.79
N ASN A 112 -5.49 -11.35 4.82
CA ASN A 112 -5.48 -11.71 3.41
C ASN A 112 -4.95 -10.54 2.58
N TRP A 113 -3.68 -10.64 2.15
CA TRP A 113 -3.02 -9.60 1.38
C TRP A 113 -1.78 -10.11 0.62
N ILE A 114 -1.35 -9.33 -0.34
CA ILE A 114 -0.11 -9.52 -1.09
C ILE A 114 0.73 -8.25 -0.95
N LYS A 115 2.01 -8.39 -0.59
CA LYS A 115 3.02 -7.33 -0.59
C LYS A 115 4.07 -7.65 -1.65
N PHE A 116 4.17 -6.84 -2.69
CA PHE A 116 5.18 -6.95 -3.73
C PHE A 116 6.25 -5.89 -3.49
N CYS A 117 7.34 -6.30 -2.83
CA CYS A 117 8.31 -5.43 -2.18
C CYS A 117 9.65 -5.41 -2.92
N PHE A 118 10.26 -4.25 -2.96
CA PHE A 118 11.65 -4.05 -3.30
C PHE A 118 12.38 -3.65 -2.03
N GLU A 119 13.24 -4.53 -1.50
CA GLU A 119 13.80 -4.35 -0.16
C GLU A 119 15.29 -4.72 -0.07
N LYS A 120 15.93 -4.26 1.00
CA LYS A 120 17.25 -4.76 1.41
C LYS A 120 17.07 -6.04 2.19
N ASP A 121 17.42 -7.17 1.57
CA ASP A 121 17.20 -8.49 2.17
C ASP A 121 18.15 -8.81 3.35
N TYR A 122 18.02 -10.03 3.88
CA TYR A 122 18.83 -10.51 5.01
C TYR A 122 20.33 -10.62 4.71
N THR A 123 20.73 -10.69 3.43
CA THR A 123 22.14 -10.70 2.98
C THR A 123 22.67 -9.29 2.72
N GLY A 124 21.80 -8.29 2.67
CA GLY A 124 22.13 -6.91 2.30
C GLY A 124 21.95 -6.60 0.81
N ALA A 125 21.48 -7.57 0.02
CA ALA A 125 21.19 -7.38 -1.41
C ALA A 125 19.88 -6.62 -1.61
N ARG A 126 19.76 -5.94 -2.75
CA ARG A 126 18.51 -5.31 -3.22
C ARG A 126 17.65 -6.38 -3.88
N ARG A 127 16.58 -6.77 -3.23
CA ARG A 127 15.78 -7.94 -3.61
C ARG A 127 14.37 -7.57 -4.02
N VAL A 128 13.92 -8.18 -5.12
CA VAL A 128 12.50 -8.27 -5.46
C VAL A 128 11.90 -9.39 -4.61
N VAL A 129 10.93 -9.05 -3.79
CA VAL A 129 10.30 -9.98 -2.83
C VAL A 129 8.79 -9.96 -3.04
N SER A 130 8.16 -11.12 -2.99
CA SER A 130 6.70 -11.24 -2.99
C SER A 130 6.24 -12.00 -1.76
N VAL A 131 5.40 -11.36 -0.96
CA VAL A 131 4.78 -11.97 0.23
C VAL A 131 3.30 -12.17 -0.05
N VAL A 132 2.84 -13.42 0.04
CA VAL A 132 1.43 -13.77 -0.05
C VAL A 132 0.95 -14.20 1.33
N THR A 133 -0.03 -13.51 1.87
CA THR A 133 -0.55 -13.80 3.21
C THR A 133 -1.99 -14.29 3.13
N LYS A 134 -2.21 -15.47 3.68
CA LYS A 134 -3.52 -16.08 3.97
C LYS A 134 -3.48 -16.55 5.42
N GLY A 135 -3.69 -15.60 6.35
CA GLY A 135 -3.47 -15.82 7.78
C GLY A 135 -2.00 -15.77 8.21
N ILE A 136 -1.10 -16.41 7.48
CA ILE A 136 0.36 -16.44 7.68
C ILE A 136 1.02 -16.08 6.35
N SER A 137 2.19 -15.42 6.41
CA SER A 137 2.94 -14.98 5.24
C SER A 137 3.72 -16.13 4.60
N ASP A 138 3.61 -16.23 3.28
CA ASP A 138 4.46 -17.02 2.40
C ASP A 138 5.40 -16.05 1.68
N ASP A 139 6.65 -15.99 2.15
CA ASP A 139 7.68 -15.07 1.70
C ASP A 139 8.54 -15.70 0.61
N CYS A 140 8.70 -15.00 -0.50
CA CYS A 140 9.47 -15.48 -1.64
C CYS A 140 10.48 -14.43 -2.09
N ASN A 141 11.76 -14.71 -1.85
CA ASN A 141 12.89 -13.96 -2.37
C ASN A 141 13.12 -14.31 -3.84
N SER A 142 13.09 -13.30 -4.71
CA SER A 142 13.19 -13.45 -6.15
C SER A 142 14.50 -12.84 -6.68
N ILE A 143 14.42 -11.99 -7.68
CA ILE A 143 15.58 -11.45 -8.41
C ILE A 143 16.35 -10.44 -7.56
N GLU A 144 17.67 -10.55 -7.55
CA GLU A 144 18.56 -9.50 -7.06
C GLU A 144 18.73 -8.38 -8.10
N MET A 145 18.62 -7.14 -7.66
CA MET A 145 18.75 -5.96 -8.49
C MET A 145 20.05 -5.23 -8.22
N LYS A 146 20.73 -4.79 -9.27
CA LYS A 146 21.93 -3.95 -9.13
C LYS A 146 21.58 -2.48 -8.93
N SER A 147 20.44 -2.04 -9.47
CA SER A 147 19.92 -0.68 -9.38
C SER A 147 19.21 -0.46 -8.03
N ASN A 148 19.08 0.81 -7.62
CA ASN A 148 18.21 1.23 -6.52
C ASN A 148 16.77 1.54 -6.99
N ILE A 149 16.49 1.31 -8.28
CA ILE A 149 15.17 1.48 -8.92
C ILE A 149 14.76 0.15 -9.54
N VAL A 150 13.51 -0.21 -9.37
CA VAL A 150 12.82 -1.29 -10.08
C VAL A 150 11.48 -0.80 -10.58
N PHE A 151 11.02 -1.32 -11.71
CA PHE A 151 9.66 -1.13 -12.20
C PHE A 151 8.82 -2.34 -11.83
N TYR A 152 7.64 -2.11 -11.25
CA TYR A 152 6.67 -3.14 -10.91
C TYR A 152 5.41 -3.00 -11.76
N LYS A 153 4.86 -4.15 -12.16
CA LYS A 153 3.53 -4.27 -12.74
C LYS A 153 2.77 -5.33 -11.94
N VAL A 154 1.61 -4.95 -11.48
CA VAL A 154 0.63 -5.81 -10.84
C VAL A 154 -0.60 -5.86 -11.71
N ALA A 155 -1.00 -7.04 -12.14
CA ALA A 155 -2.21 -7.26 -12.92
C ALA A 155 -3.16 -8.17 -12.16
N LYS A 156 -4.43 -7.77 -12.11
CA LYS A 156 -5.54 -8.61 -11.64
C LYS A 156 -6.46 -8.89 -12.81
N ALA A 157 -6.70 -10.17 -13.05
CA ALA A 157 -7.69 -10.67 -14.01
C ALA A 157 -8.53 -11.73 -13.32
N ASP A 158 -9.80 -11.44 -13.07
CA ASP A 158 -10.70 -12.28 -12.27
C ASP A 158 -10.08 -12.58 -10.88
N ASN A 159 -9.91 -13.84 -10.51
CA ASN A 159 -9.29 -14.25 -9.24
C ASN A 159 -7.77 -14.47 -9.34
N VAL A 160 -7.14 -14.04 -10.45
CA VAL A 160 -5.72 -14.26 -10.69
C VAL A 160 -4.96 -12.96 -10.54
N ILE A 161 -3.91 -12.99 -9.72
CA ILE A 161 -2.94 -11.90 -9.57
C ILE A 161 -1.65 -12.31 -10.26
N THR A 162 -1.07 -11.41 -11.05
CA THR A 162 0.23 -11.61 -11.68
C THR A 162 1.14 -10.45 -11.36
N LEU A 163 2.33 -10.78 -10.86
CA LEU A 163 3.36 -9.84 -10.44
C LEU A 163 4.52 -9.89 -11.43
N TYR A 164 4.94 -8.72 -11.90
CA TYR A 164 6.09 -8.59 -12.79
C TYR A 164 7.05 -7.53 -12.30
N CYS A 165 8.33 -7.73 -12.56
CA CYS A 165 9.32 -6.66 -12.43
C CYS A 165 10.01 -6.38 -13.76
N SER A 166 10.65 -5.20 -13.84
CA SER A 166 11.44 -4.76 -14.98
C SER A 166 12.58 -3.87 -14.51
N THR A 167 13.68 -3.86 -15.24
CA THR A 167 14.82 -2.95 -15.04
C THR A 167 14.68 -1.63 -15.80
N ASP A 168 13.84 -1.62 -16.83
CA ASP A 168 13.70 -0.50 -17.80
C ASP A 168 12.26 -0.01 -18.00
N GLY A 169 11.28 -0.72 -17.40
CA GLY A 169 9.86 -0.45 -17.58
C GLY A 169 9.28 -0.91 -18.93
N ILE A 170 10.08 -1.55 -19.76
CA ILE A 170 9.72 -2.01 -21.12
C ILE A 170 9.62 -3.52 -21.16
N LYS A 171 10.71 -4.22 -20.81
CA LYS A 171 10.75 -5.68 -20.77
C LYS A 171 10.34 -6.17 -19.37
N TRP A 172 9.26 -6.95 -19.31
CA TRP A 172 8.70 -7.46 -18.08
C TRP A 172 9.08 -8.91 -17.84
N TYR A 173 9.44 -9.23 -16.60
CA TYR A 173 9.74 -10.57 -16.13
C TYR A 173 8.66 -11.00 -15.15
N LEU A 174 8.04 -12.14 -15.40
CA LEU A 174 7.08 -12.75 -14.50
C LEU A 174 7.76 -13.16 -13.19
N ILE A 175 7.25 -12.68 -12.07
CA ILE A 175 7.73 -13.01 -10.73
C ILE A 175 6.81 -14.02 -10.05
N ARG A 176 5.50 -13.77 -10.11
CA ARG A 176 4.52 -14.67 -9.48
C ARG A 176 3.19 -14.62 -10.24
N HIS A 177 2.58 -15.79 -10.38
CA HIS A 177 1.25 -15.94 -10.98
C HIS A 177 0.44 -16.85 -10.07
N LEU A 178 -0.63 -16.32 -9.46
CA LEU A 178 -1.33 -17.04 -8.40
C LEU A 178 -2.81 -16.70 -8.37
N GLN A 179 -3.61 -17.66 -7.92
CA GLN A 179 -4.99 -17.40 -7.54
C GLN A 179 -5.04 -16.80 -6.14
N PHE A 180 -5.77 -15.69 -6.02
CA PHE A 180 -6.00 -15.03 -4.75
C PHE A 180 -7.42 -14.49 -4.70
N ASP A 181 -8.20 -15.00 -3.75
CA ASP A 181 -9.61 -14.66 -3.62
C ASP A 181 -9.75 -13.27 -2.99
N LEU A 182 -10.22 -12.33 -3.79
CA LEU A 182 -10.52 -10.97 -3.41
C LEU A 182 -12.01 -10.72 -3.63
N HIS A 183 -12.64 -10.11 -2.62
CA HIS A 183 -14.04 -9.71 -2.67
C HIS A 183 -14.11 -8.19 -2.89
N LYS A 184 -15.27 -7.72 -3.35
CA LYS A 184 -15.54 -6.29 -3.56
C LYS A 184 -15.11 -5.46 -2.34
N GLY A 185 -14.43 -4.34 -2.59
CA GLY A 185 -13.89 -3.46 -1.55
C GLY A 185 -12.46 -3.81 -1.12
N PHE A 186 -11.77 -4.74 -1.82
CA PHE A 186 -10.33 -4.89 -1.65
C PHE A 186 -9.59 -3.61 -2.07
N LYS A 187 -8.43 -3.40 -1.48
CA LYS A 187 -7.65 -2.18 -1.65
C LYS A 187 -6.32 -2.47 -2.32
N VAL A 188 -5.84 -1.50 -3.07
CA VAL A 188 -4.52 -1.54 -3.72
C VAL A 188 -3.79 -0.23 -3.45
N GLY A 189 -2.48 -0.25 -3.38
CA GLY A 189 -1.70 0.97 -3.22
C GLY A 189 -0.24 0.76 -2.90
N PHE A 190 0.33 1.74 -2.21
CA PHE A 190 1.77 1.90 -2.02
C PHE A 190 2.11 1.82 -0.53
N LEU A 191 3.19 1.11 -0.22
CA LEU A 191 3.70 0.92 1.14
C LEU A 191 5.17 1.30 1.21
N ALA A 192 5.59 1.92 2.31
CA ALA A 192 6.98 2.05 2.70
C ALA A 192 7.19 1.44 4.09
N GLN A 193 8.36 0.81 4.32
CA GLN A 193 8.69 0.19 5.60
C GLN A 193 10.14 0.44 6.00
N SER A 194 10.39 0.49 7.32
CA SER A 194 11.71 0.53 7.95
C SER A 194 11.70 -0.31 9.23
N PRO A 195 11.79 -1.65 9.12
CA PRO A 195 11.66 -2.54 10.28
C PRO A 195 12.81 -2.40 11.28
N THR A 196 14.03 -2.14 10.82
CA THR A 196 15.24 -2.08 11.66
C THR A 196 15.94 -0.72 11.68
N GLY A 197 15.53 0.20 10.80
CA GLY A 197 16.07 1.55 10.70
C GLY A 197 15.26 2.60 11.46
N GLU A 198 15.74 3.82 11.49
CA GLU A 198 15.03 4.98 12.06
C GLU A 198 13.96 5.53 11.09
N TYR A 199 14.18 5.35 9.81
CA TYR A 199 13.24 5.70 8.74
C TYR A 199 13.71 5.12 7.41
N ASN A 200 12.77 5.03 6.47
CA ASN A 200 13.04 4.76 5.07
C ASN A 200 12.21 5.70 4.20
N GLU A 201 12.86 6.33 3.23
CA GLU A 201 12.23 7.19 2.24
C GLU A 201 12.08 6.42 0.94
N VAL A 202 10.84 6.26 0.47
CA VAL A 202 10.51 5.52 -0.74
C VAL A 202 9.81 6.45 -1.72
N LYS A 203 10.36 6.52 -2.94
CA LYS A 203 9.79 7.26 -4.05
C LYS A 203 9.13 6.30 -5.03
N PHE A 204 7.86 6.56 -5.31
CA PHE A 204 7.08 5.92 -6.36
C PHE A 204 6.90 6.90 -7.51
N SER A 205 7.24 6.47 -8.73
CA SER A 205 7.13 7.30 -9.94
C SER A 205 6.58 6.46 -11.09
N ASN A 206 6.33 7.08 -12.26
CA ASN A 206 5.78 6.39 -13.42
C ASN A 206 4.52 5.58 -13.08
N ILE A 207 3.72 6.10 -12.14
CA ILE A 207 2.50 5.45 -11.69
C ILE A 207 1.47 5.49 -12.82
N SER A 208 0.92 4.32 -13.17
CA SER A 208 -0.19 4.19 -14.12
C SER A 208 -1.16 3.13 -13.65
N TYR A 209 -2.44 3.46 -13.66
CA TYR A 209 -3.53 2.56 -13.34
C TYR A 209 -4.48 2.44 -14.54
N GLN A 210 -4.79 1.22 -14.96
CA GLN A 210 -5.64 0.93 -16.09
C GLN A 210 -6.68 -0.12 -15.72
N ILE A 211 -7.95 0.17 -16.01
CA ILE A 211 -9.07 -0.77 -15.85
C ILE A 211 -9.06 -1.68 -17.08
N LYS A 212 -8.36 -2.81 -17.00
CA LYS A 212 -8.27 -3.79 -18.09
C LYS A 212 -7.85 -5.17 -17.58
N LYS A 213 -8.16 -6.21 -18.36
CA LYS A 213 -7.54 -7.54 -18.23
C LYS A 213 -6.32 -7.62 -19.15
N ILE A 214 -5.26 -8.25 -18.67
CA ILE A 214 -4.17 -8.69 -19.54
C ILE A 214 -4.65 -9.93 -20.34
N LYS A 215 -4.21 -10.04 -21.60
CA LYS A 215 -4.56 -11.18 -22.46
C LYS A 215 -3.61 -12.35 -22.26
N ASP A 216 -2.32 -12.05 -22.17
CA ASP A 216 -1.28 -13.04 -21.94
C ASP A 216 -0.55 -12.74 -20.62
N PRO A 217 -0.84 -13.50 -19.54
CA PRO A 217 -0.20 -13.29 -18.24
C PRO A 217 1.29 -13.66 -18.24
N TYR A 218 1.77 -14.47 -19.18
CA TYR A 218 3.19 -14.84 -19.23
C TYR A 218 4.02 -13.76 -19.92
N LEU A 219 3.45 -13.04 -20.88
CA LEU A 219 4.08 -11.91 -21.54
C LEU A 219 3.77 -10.57 -20.84
N GLY A 220 2.74 -10.53 -20.02
CA GLY A 220 2.29 -9.31 -19.33
C GLY A 220 1.55 -8.31 -20.22
N GLU A 221 0.84 -8.81 -21.25
CA GLU A 221 0.15 -8.04 -22.29
C GLU A 221 -1.39 -8.25 -22.28
#